data_7bc8ee20bf9fba16a63a15470178dccd
#
_entry.id   7bc8ee20bf9fba16a63a15470178dccd
#
_cell.length_a   1.000
_cell.length_b   1.000
_cell.length_c   1.000
_cell.angle_alpha   90.00
_cell.angle_beta   90.00
_cell.angle_gamma   90.00
#
_symmetry.space_group_name_H-M   'P 1'
#
loop_
_entity.id
_entity.type
_entity.pdbx_description
1 polymer ?
#
loop_
_entity_poly.entity_id
_entity_poly.type
_entity_poly.pdbx_seq_one_letter_code
_entity_poly.pdbx_strand_id
1 'polypeptide(L)'
;MMSAFILTIALMAIAMTMVRGMSSMFYTQEQLIAKQKAREALESVFTARSTQNITWAQIQNTTVSGGIFLTDFQPIRGMGADGIANTSDDASEPIETITLPGNDGKFGTDDDEVRALDQYERKITIGNVLNSQKQVDPDIREMTIEVRFKLNNVWHSVTVSSYISRFA
;
A
#
# COMPACT_ATOMS: atom_id res chain seq x y z
N MET A 1 52.52 -8.61 11.29
CA MET A 1 51.25 -8.98 11.92
C MET A 1 50.26 -7.81 12.05
N MET A 2 50.67 -6.57 12.44
CA MET A 2 49.77 -5.41 12.53
C MET A 2 49.09 -5.01 11.22
N SER A 3 49.82 -5.10 10.08
CA SER A 3 49.26 -4.77 8.76
C SER A 3 48.10 -5.70 8.33
N ALA A 4 48.20 -6.99 8.65
CA ALA A 4 47.14 -7.95 8.36
C ALA A 4 45.89 -7.68 9.21
N PHE A 5 46.05 -7.25 10.44
CA PHE A 5 44.92 -6.90 11.34
C PHE A 5 44.18 -5.65 10.86
N ILE A 6 44.91 -4.63 10.41
CA ILE A 6 44.29 -3.41 9.84
C ILE A 6 43.56 -3.73 8.56
N LEU A 7 44.13 -4.61 7.69
CA LEU A 7 43.46 -5.02 6.46
C LEU A 7 42.16 -5.77 6.71
N THR A 8 42.11 -6.67 7.70
CA THR A 8 40.88 -7.41 8.04
C THR A 8 39.79 -6.50 8.56
N ILE A 9 40.12 -5.51 9.39
CA ILE A 9 39.12 -4.51 9.88
C ILE A 9 38.57 -3.69 8.70
N ALA A 10 39.45 -3.25 7.79
CA ALA A 10 39.03 -2.48 6.62
C ALA A 10 38.09 -3.29 5.70
N LEU A 11 38.41 -4.56 5.45
CA LEU A 11 37.56 -5.46 4.66
C LEU A 11 36.19 -5.72 5.34
N MET A 12 36.18 -5.92 6.65
CA MET A 12 34.92 -6.05 7.40
C MET A 12 34.06 -4.78 7.31
N ALA A 13 34.67 -3.60 7.42
CA ALA A 13 33.94 -2.34 7.30
C ALA A 13 33.31 -2.17 5.91
N ILE A 14 34.05 -2.50 4.86
CA ILE A 14 33.53 -2.49 3.47
C ILE A 14 32.38 -3.48 3.31
N ALA A 15 32.54 -4.71 3.80
CA ALA A 15 31.48 -5.72 3.72
C ALA A 15 30.20 -5.27 4.44
N MET A 16 30.32 -4.68 5.63
CA MET A 16 29.16 -4.16 6.38
C MET A 16 28.47 -3.01 5.65
N THR A 17 29.20 -2.11 4.98
CA THR A 17 28.58 -1.02 4.21
C THR A 17 27.85 -1.55 2.99
N MET A 18 28.38 -2.58 2.31
CA MET A 18 27.69 -3.22 1.19
C MET A 18 26.36 -3.88 1.62
N VAL A 19 26.38 -4.64 2.72
CA VAL A 19 25.17 -5.30 3.25
C VAL A 19 24.09 -4.26 3.61
N ARG A 20 24.48 -3.16 4.26
CA ARG A 20 23.53 -2.07 4.60
C ARG A 20 22.99 -1.39 3.34
N GLY A 21 23.82 -1.17 2.33
CA GLY A 21 23.39 -0.61 1.06
C GLY A 21 22.36 -1.48 0.36
N MET A 22 22.57 -2.78 0.28
CA MET A 22 21.62 -3.74 -0.30
C MET A 22 20.30 -3.76 0.47
N SER A 23 20.35 -3.80 1.80
CA SER A 23 19.12 -3.78 2.64
C SER A 23 18.31 -2.50 2.42
N SER A 24 18.97 -1.36 2.22
CA SER A 24 18.28 -0.09 1.92
C SER A 24 17.61 -0.09 0.56
N MET A 25 18.20 -0.74 -0.45
CA MET A 25 17.59 -0.88 -1.78
C MET A 25 16.31 -1.73 -1.72
N PHE A 26 16.36 -2.87 -1.05
CA PHE A 26 15.17 -3.72 -0.85
C PHE A 26 14.05 -2.97 -0.13
N TYR A 27 14.36 -2.27 0.95
CA TYR A 27 13.37 -1.47 1.68
C TYR A 27 12.71 -0.41 0.78
N THR A 28 13.50 0.28 -0.03
CA THR A 28 12.99 1.31 -0.95
C THR A 28 12.06 0.70 -2.01
N GLN A 29 12.39 -0.47 -2.54
CA GLN A 29 11.55 -1.18 -3.51
C GLN A 29 10.21 -1.58 -2.90
N GLU A 30 10.21 -2.19 -1.71
CA GLU A 30 8.98 -2.59 -1.00
C GLU A 30 8.12 -1.36 -0.67
N GLN A 31 8.74 -0.26 -0.26
CA GLN A 31 8.05 0.99 0.01
C GLN A 31 7.40 1.59 -1.26
N LEU A 32 8.06 1.48 -2.41
CA LEU A 32 7.50 1.96 -3.68
C LEU A 32 6.28 1.15 -4.09
N ILE A 33 6.33 -0.17 -3.96
CA ILE A 33 5.20 -1.07 -4.22
C ILE A 33 4.03 -0.74 -3.28
N ALA A 34 4.29 -0.60 -1.99
CA ALA A 34 3.27 -0.23 -1.01
C ALA A 34 2.60 1.11 -1.36
N LYS A 35 3.38 2.10 -1.78
CA LYS A 35 2.87 3.41 -2.20
C LYS A 35 2.04 3.33 -3.48
N GLN A 36 2.45 2.49 -4.44
CA GLN A 36 1.68 2.25 -5.66
C GLN A 36 0.33 1.60 -5.32
N LYS A 37 0.31 0.56 -4.47
CA LYS A 37 -0.93 -0.11 -4.05
C LYS A 37 -1.86 0.78 -3.21
N ALA A 38 -1.31 1.70 -2.43
CA ALA A 38 -2.10 2.70 -1.74
C ALA A 38 -2.77 3.69 -2.72
N ARG A 39 -2.05 4.13 -3.75
CA ARG A 39 -2.61 5.02 -4.78
C ARG A 39 -3.66 4.33 -5.64
N GLU A 40 -3.42 3.08 -6.03
CA GLU A 40 -4.37 2.28 -6.79
C GLU A 40 -5.70 2.13 -6.03
N ALA A 41 -5.65 1.86 -4.73
CA ALA A 41 -6.85 1.83 -3.90
C ALA A 41 -7.54 3.21 -3.80
N LEU A 42 -6.77 4.29 -3.71
CA LEU A 42 -7.30 5.64 -3.73
C LEU A 42 -8.08 5.91 -5.04
N GLU A 43 -7.45 5.57 -6.17
CA GLU A 43 -8.02 5.75 -7.50
C GLU A 43 -9.27 4.91 -7.72
N SER A 44 -9.33 3.67 -7.18
CA SER A 44 -10.52 2.82 -7.27
C SER A 44 -11.75 3.48 -6.64
N VAL A 45 -11.57 4.09 -5.45
CA VAL A 45 -12.66 4.78 -4.76
C VAL A 45 -13.10 6.04 -5.52
N PHE A 46 -12.16 6.84 -6.01
CA PHE A 46 -12.49 8.03 -6.81
C PHE A 46 -13.20 7.65 -8.11
N THR A 47 -12.75 6.59 -8.78
CA THR A 47 -13.37 6.09 -10.01
C THR A 47 -14.78 5.60 -9.72
N ALA A 48 -14.97 4.79 -8.69
CA ALA A 48 -16.28 4.27 -8.31
C ALA A 48 -17.25 5.42 -7.92
N ARG A 49 -16.74 6.46 -7.29
CA ARG A 49 -17.53 7.64 -6.95
C ARG A 49 -17.91 8.44 -8.20
N SER A 50 -16.97 8.71 -9.10
CA SER A 50 -17.20 9.50 -10.33
C SER A 50 -18.12 8.78 -11.32
N THR A 51 -18.08 7.44 -11.36
CA THR A 51 -18.95 6.61 -12.17
C THR A 51 -20.30 6.31 -11.51
N GLN A 52 -20.53 6.81 -10.30
CA GLN A 52 -21.75 6.60 -9.50
C GLN A 52 -21.99 5.12 -9.13
N ASN A 53 -20.96 4.29 -9.15
CA ASN A 53 -21.02 2.90 -8.69
C ASN A 53 -21.22 2.82 -7.16
N ILE A 54 -20.78 3.86 -6.43
CA ILE A 54 -20.98 3.98 -4.99
C ILE A 54 -21.65 5.32 -4.64
N THR A 55 -22.47 5.28 -3.63
CA THR A 55 -23.14 6.46 -3.08
C THR A 55 -22.28 7.11 -1.99
N TRP A 56 -22.57 8.39 -1.68
CA TRP A 56 -21.92 9.07 -0.57
C TRP A 56 -22.05 8.33 0.76
N ALA A 57 -23.21 7.70 1.02
CA ALA A 57 -23.45 6.94 2.24
C ALA A 57 -22.54 5.71 2.37
N GLN A 58 -22.19 5.08 1.25
CA GLN A 58 -21.32 3.90 1.22
C GLN A 58 -19.84 4.24 1.45
N ILE A 59 -19.40 5.49 1.22
CA ILE A 59 -18.02 5.92 1.48
C ILE A 59 -17.82 6.09 3.00
N GLN A 60 -17.93 5.00 3.73
CA GLN A 60 -17.75 4.88 5.18
C GLN A 60 -17.15 3.50 5.50
N ASN A 61 -16.56 3.39 6.67
CA ASN A 61 -16.18 2.07 7.18
C ASN A 61 -17.41 1.30 7.65
N THR A 62 -17.33 -0.03 7.65
CA THR A 62 -18.42 -0.94 8.03
C THR A 62 -18.91 -0.78 9.48
N THR A 63 -18.20 -0.04 10.31
CA THR A 63 -18.65 0.37 11.65
C THR A 63 -19.80 1.37 11.61
N VAL A 64 -20.02 2.03 10.47
CA VAL A 64 -21.12 2.95 10.22
C VAL A 64 -22.12 2.25 9.30
N SER A 65 -23.40 2.37 9.63
CA SER A 65 -24.47 1.75 8.82
C SER A 65 -24.41 2.20 7.36
N GLY A 66 -24.34 1.24 6.45
CA GLY A 66 -24.20 1.47 5.01
C GLY A 66 -22.79 1.65 4.50
N GLY A 67 -21.78 1.69 5.37
CA GLY A 67 -20.38 1.73 4.97
C GLY A 67 -19.89 0.41 4.37
N ILE A 68 -18.99 0.48 3.39
CA ILE A 68 -18.49 -0.69 2.66
C ILE A 68 -17.03 -1.05 2.97
N PHE A 69 -16.22 -0.10 3.46
CA PHE A 69 -14.79 -0.33 3.69
C PHE A 69 -14.54 -1.10 4.99
N LEU A 70 -13.81 -2.21 4.88
CA LEU A 70 -13.41 -3.02 6.04
C LEU A 70 -12.45 -2.22 6.94
N THR A 71 -12.59 -2.40 8.26
CA THR A 71 -11.85 -1.61 9.26
C THR A 71 -10.46 -2.15 9.56
N ASP A 72 -10.26 -3.45 9.34
CA ASP A 72 -9.00 -4.12 9.63
C ASP A 72 -8.08 -4.18 8.40
N PHE A 73 -6.82 -4.46 8.64
CA PHE A 73 -5.89 -4.76 7.56
C PHE A 73 -6.33 -6.01 6.81
N GLN A 74 -6.44 -5.91 5.49
CA GLN A 74 -6.77 -7.00 4.59
C GLN A 74 -5.57 -7.31 3.70
N PRO A 75 -5.32 -8.58 3.36
CA PRO A 75 -4.35 -8.94 2.31
C PRO A 75 -4.67 -8.20 1.01
N ILE A 76 -3.65 -7.84 0.24
CA ILE A 76 -3.85 -7.19 -1.06
C ILE A 76 -4.31 -8.25 -2.07
N ARG A 77 -5.59 -8.20 -2.39
CA ARG A 77 -6.27 -9.08 -3.35
C ARG A 77 -6.79 -8.28 -4.52
N GLY A 78 -7.16 -9.00 -5.61
CA GLY A 78 -7.92 -8.40 -6.70
C GLY A 78 -9.14 -7.63 -6.16
N MET A 79 -9.46 -6.53 -6.79
CA MET A 79 -10.67 -5.78 -6.48
C MET A 79 -11.86 -6.55 -7.03
N GLY A 80 -12.74 -7.01 -6.16
CA GLY A 80 -13.88 -7.86 -6.50
C GLY A 80 -14.79 -7.33 -7.61
N ALA A 81 -16.03 -7.75 -7.61
CA ALA A 81 -16.98 -7.38 -8.68
C ALA A 81 -17.32 -5.88 -8.71
N ASP A 82 -17.16 -5.18 -7.56
CA ASP A 82 -17.41 -3.74 -7.46
C ASP A 82 -16.22 -2.88 -7.95
N GLY A 83 -15.05 -3.48 -8.17
CA GLY A 83 -13.83 -2.80 -8.61
C GLY A 83 -13.24 -1.85 -7.57
N ILE A 84 -13.59 -2.02 -6.28
CA ILE A 84 -13.19 -1.15 -5.18
C ILE A 84 -12.36 -1.94 -4.18
N ALA A 85 -11.23 -1.40 -3.84
CA ALA A 85 -10.32 -2.03 -2.90
C ALA A 85 -10.84 -2.00 -1.44
N ASN A 86 -10.55 -3.06 -0.69
CA ASN A 86 -10.81 -3.19 0.75
C ASN A 86 -12.30 -3.29 1.11
N THR A 87 -13.08 -3.91 0.23
CA THR A 87 -14.47 -4.26 0.43
C THR A 87 -14.64 -5.76 0.71
N SER A 88 -15.85 -6.21 1.03
CA SER A 88 -16.08 -7.60 1.45
C SER A 88 -15.96 -8.62 0.32
N ASP A 89 -16.16 -8.24 -0.93
CA ASP A 89 -16.09 -9.11 -2.09
C ASP A 89 -14.65 -9.43 -2.53
N ASP A 90 -13.67 -8.58 -2.16
CA ASP A 90 -12.25 -8.88 -2.35
C ASP A 90 -11.82 -10.21 -1.69
N ALA A 91 -12.53 -10.67 -0.66
CA ALA A 91 -12.17 -11.87 0.08
C ALA A 91 -12.16 -13.14 -0.78
N SER A 92 -12.93 -13.17 -1.87
CA SER A 92 -12.98 -14.28 -2.83
C SER A 92 -11.90 -14.21 -3.92
N GLU A 93 -11.25 -13.06 -4.05
CA GLU A 93 -10.24 -12.84 -5.08
C GLU A 93 -8.86 -13.39 -4.70
N PRO A 94 -8.03 -13.79 -5.69
CA PRO A 94 -6.66 -14.21 -5.42
C PRO A 94 -5.81 -13.06 -4.88
N ILE A 95 -4.74 -13.40 -4.17
CA ILE A 95 -3.68 -12.44 -3.82
C ILE A 95 -3.12 -11.84 -5.12
N GLU A 96 -3.00 -10.52 -5.15
CA GLU A 96 -2.41 -9.85 -6.30
C GLU A 96 -0.94 -10.21 -6.49
N THR A 97 -0.51 -10.17 -7.75
CA THR A 97 0.89 -10.37 -8.13
C THR A 97 1.44 -9.13 -8.80
N ILE A 98 2.74 -8.95 -8.73
CA ILE A 98 3.48 -7.96 -9.50
C ILE A 98 4.54 -8.65 -10.35
N THR A 99 4.79 -8.10 -11.51
CA THR A 99 5.93 -8.50 -12.35
C THR A 99 7.09 -7.55 -12.06
N LEU A 100 8.23 -8.11 -11.77
CA LEU A 100 9.48 -7.37 -11.57
C LEU A 100 10.39 -7.67 -12.78
N PRO A 101 11.16 -6.68 -13.26
CA PRO A 101 12.11 -6.93 -14.32
C PRO A 101 13.19 -7.88 -13.82
N GLY A 102 13.61 -8.82 -14.67
CA GLY A 102 14.69 -9.72 -14.40
C GLY A 102 16.07 -9.06 -14.39
N ASN A 103 17.11 -9.85 -14.62
CA ASN A 103 18.50 -9.39 -14.60
C ASN A 103 18.84 -8.36 -15.69
N ASP A 104 18.07 -8.36 -16.78
CA ASP A 104 18.26 -7.43 -17.89
C ASP A 104 17.61 -6.04 -17.62
N GLY A 105 16.83 -5.90 -16.54
CA GLY A 105 16.18 -4.67 -16.13
C GLY A 105 15.03 -4.23 -17.05
N LYS A 106 14.53 -5.11 -17.92
CA LYS A 106 13.42 -4.84 -18.85
C LYS A 106 12.21 -5.67 -18.49
N PHE A 107 11.02 -5.14 -18.73
CA PHE A 107 9.77 -5.88 -18.61
C PHE A 107 9.40 -6.59 -19.92
N GLY A 108 8.70 -7.71 -19.81
CA GLY A 108 8.22 -8.50 -20.96
C GLY A 108 9.27 -9.43 -21.54
N THR A 109 10.25 -9.81 -20.75
CA THR A 109 11.32 -10.76 -21.11
C THR A 109 11.20 -12.06 -20.32
N ASP A 110 11.89 -13.10 -20.78
CA ASP A 110 11.76 -14.46 -20.20
C ASP A 110 12.32 -14.58 -18.78
N ASP A 111 13.10 -13.59 -18.35
CA ASP A 111 13.70 -13.55 -17.01
C ASP A 111 12.90 -12.70 -15.99
N ASP A 112 11.72 -12.20 -16.39
CA ASP A 112 10.80 -11.48 -15.49
C ASP A 112 10.36 -12.39 -14.33
N GLU A 113 10.36 -11.83 -13.12
CA GLU A 113 9.91 -12.51 -11.92
C GLU A 113 8.48 -12.07 -11.55
N VAL A 114 7.57 -13.04 -11.43
CA VAL A 114 6.22 -12.80 -10.90
C VAL A 114 6.22 -13.08 -9.41
N ARG A 115 5.92 -12.05 -8.61
CA ARG A 115 5.89 -12.13 -7.15
C ARG A 115 4.50 -11.84 -6.60
N ALA A 116 4.01 -12.74 -5.73
CA ALA A 116 2.77 -12.51 -4.98
C ALA A 116 2.97 -11.45 -3.89
N LEU A 117 1.93 -10.66 -3.64
CA LEU A 117 1.89 -9.62 -2.59
C LEU A 117 1.35 -10.18 -1.25
N ASP A 118 1.71 -11.42 -0.91
CA ASP A 118 1.26 -12.14 0.29
C ASP A 118 1.78 -11.54 1.61
N GLN A 119 2.85 -10.73 1.53
CA GLN A 119 3.44 -10.02 2.67
C GLN A 119 2.93 -8.58 2.81
N TYR A 120 1.91 -8.21 2.02
CA TYR A 120 1.33 -6.88 2.04
C TYR A 120 -0.11 -6.93 2.51
N GLU A 121 -0.47 -5.93 3.27
CA GLU A 121 -1.85 -5.74 3.74
C GLU A 121 -2.24 -4.26 3.59
N ARG A 122 -3.51 -4.02 3.34
CA ARG A 122 -4.07 -2.70 3.14
C ARG A 122 -5.23 -2.46 4.10
N LYS A 123 -5.37 -1.21 4.56
CA LYS A 123 -6.50 -0.72 5.32
C LYS A 123 -6.95 0.62 4.77
N ILE A 124 -8.26 0.82 4.63
CA ILE A 124 -8.87 2.09 4.27
C ILE A 124 -9.65 2.62 5.46
N THR A 125 -9.34 3.83 5.88
CA THR A 125 -10.03 4.51 6.97
C THR A 125 -10.69 5.77 6.42
N ILE A 126 -11.99 5.90 6.67
CA ILE A 126 -12.76 7.09 6.31
C ILE A 126 -12.99 7.92 7.58
N GLY A 127 -12.42 9.12 7.58
CA GLY A 127 -12.50 10.07 8.67
C GLY A 127 -13.44 11.24 8.38
N ASN A 128 -13.95 11.85 9.44
CA ASN A 128 -14.68 13.10 9.35
C ASN A 128 -13.74 14.28 9.31
N VAL A 129 -14.04 15.25 8.46
CA VAL A 129 -13.34 16.54 8.42
C VAL A 129 -14.12 17.56 9.25
N LEU A 130 -13.41 18.41 9.98
CA LEU A 130 -14.04 19.50 10.73
C LEU A 130 -14.01 20.79 9.92
N ASN A 131 -15.13 21.48 9.87
CA ASN A 131 -15.22 22.81 9.28
C ASN A 131 -14.55 23.86 10.19
N SER A 132 -14.56 25.13 9.76
CA SER A 132 -14.00 26.27 10.52
C SER A 132 -14.64 26.49 11.89
N GLN A 133 -15.85 25.98 12.10
CA GLN A 133 -16.62 26.06 13.36
C GLN A 133 -16.40 24.82 14.26
N LYS A 134 -15.44 23.94 13.90
CA LYS A 134 -15.15 22.68 14.59
C LYS A 134 -16.31 21.69 14.62
N GLN A 135 -17.21 21.79 13.66
CA GLN A 135 -18.28 20.83 13.44
C GLN A 135 -17.91 19.90 12.29
N VAL A 136 -18.43 18.67 12.30
CA VAL A 136 -18.22 17.72 11.20
C VAL A 136 -18.81 18.31 9.92
N ASP A 137 -17.96 18.38 8.89
CA ASP A 137 -18.39 18.77 7.55
C ASP A 137 -19.13 17.58 6.91
N PRO A 138 -20.42 17.73 6.54
CA PRO A 138 -21.17 16.61 5.97
C PRO A 138 -20.79 16.30 4.52
N ASP A 139 -20.09 17.21 3.86
CA ASP A 139 -19.83 17.16 2.42
C ASP A 139 -18.38 16.79 2.08
N ILE A 140 -17.52 16.67 3.10
CA ILE A 140 -16.11 16.29 2.91
C ILE A 140 -15.76 15.16 3.88
N ARG A 141 -15.04 14.17 3.38
CA ARG A 141 -14.43 13.11 4.17
C ARG A 141 -12.96 13.00 3.89
N GLU A 142 -12.18 12.68 4.90
CA GLU A 142 -10.79 12.28 4.74
C GLU A 142 -10.74 10.78 4.50
N MET A 143 -10.01 10.38 3.47
CA MET A 143 -9.73 8.99 3.17
C MET A 143 -8.24 8.74 3.40
N THR A 144 -7.93 7.86 4.34
CA THR A 144 -6.57 7.45 4.67
C THR A 144 -6.39 5.99 4.30
N ILE A 145 -5.44 5.74 3.41
CA ILE A 145 -5.06 4.41 2.96
C ILE A 145 -3.70 4.08 3.52
N GLU A 146 -3.65 3.05 4.33
CA GLU A 146 -2.41 2.52 4.89
C GLU A 146 -2.12 1.15 4.27
N VAL A 147 -0.96 1.03 3.65
CA VAL A 147 -0.42 -0.24 3.17
C VAL A 147 0.78 -0.59 4.01
N ARG A 148 0.75 -1.77 4.62
CA ARG A 148 1.89 -2.30 5.37
C ARG A 148 2.47 -3.50 4.66
N PHE A 149 3.77 -3.68 4.83
CA PHE A 149 4.53 -4.81 4.28
C PHE A 149 5.50 -5.35 5.32
N LYS A 150 5.81 -6.62 5.21
CA LYS A 150 6.67 -7.33 6.14
C LYS A 150 8.06 -7.50 5.55
N LEU A 151 9.07 -6.91 6.19
CA LEU A 151 10.47 -7.08 5.82
C LEU A 151 11.27 -7.54 7.04
N ASN A 152 12.03 -8.63 6.91
CA ASN A 152 12.79 -9.22 8.02
C ASN A 152 11.93 -9.48 9.27
N ASN A 153 10.69 -9.93 9.08
CA ASN A 153 9.70 -10.17 10.12
C ASN A 153 9.22 -8.92 10.89
N VAL A 154 9.52 -7.72 10.38
CA VAL A 154 9.07 -6.43 10.93
C VAL A 154 8.08 -5.78 9.98
N TRP A 155 6.98 -5.26 10.51
CA TRP A 155 6.02 -4.50 9.74
C TRP A 155 6.50 -3.06 9.52
N HIS A 156 6.41 -2.63 8.27
CA HIS A 156 6.61 -1.25 7.84
C HIS A 156 5.33 -0.77 7.16
N SER A 157 5.01 0.50 7.24
CA SER A 157 3.80 1.04 6.60
C SER A 157 4.08 2.29 5.79
N VAL A 158 3.22 2.51 4.80
CA VAL A 158 3.13 3.71 3.98
C VAL A 158 1.69 4.18 4.03
N THR A 159 1.50 5.46 4.30
CA THR A 159 0.17 6.08 4.38
C THR A 159 0.01 7.11 3.27
N VAL A 160 -1.14 7.08 2.62
CA VAL A 160 -1.58 8.08 1.65
C VAL A 160 -2.94 8.58 2.08
N SER A 161 -3.10 9.89 2.23
CA SER A 161 -4.37 10.52 2.58
C SER A 161 -4.84 11.45 1.47
N SER A 162 -6.15 11.52 1.31
CA SER A 162 -6.81 12.45 0.40
C SER A 162 -8.18 12.84 0.93
N TYR A 163 -8.77 13.88 0.37
CA TYR A 163 -10.13 14.29 0.67
C TYR A 163 -11.06 13.95 -0.47
N ILE A 164 -12.24 13.46 -0.13
CA ILE A 164 -13.31 13.18 -1.09
C ILE A 164 -14.50 14.03 -0.77
N SER A 165 -15.07 14.65 -1.82
CA SER A 165 -16.24 15.51 -1.71
C SER A 165 -17.51 14.78 -2.10
N ARG A 166 -18.62 15.18 -1.46
CA ARG A 166 -19.96 14.71 -1.84
C ARG A 166 -20.35 15.12 -3.26
N PHE A 167 -19.77 16.23 -3.77
CA PHE A 167 -20.11 16.84 -5.07
C PHE A 167 -19.11 16.51 -6.19
N ALA A 168 -18.16 15.62 -5.91
CA ALA A 168 -17.17 15.19 -6.91
C ALA A 168 -17.77 14.13 -7.83
#